data_0ddc6056c84d3cbec5845f0b130eac04
#
_entry.id   0ddc6056c84d3cbec5845f0b130eac04
#
_cell.length_a   1.000
_cell.length_b   1.000
_cell.length_c   1.000
_cell.angle_alpha   90.00
_cell.angle_beta   90.00
_cell.angle_gamma   90.00
#
_symmetry.space_group_name_H-M   'P 1'
#
loop_
_entity.id
_entity.type
_entity.pdbx_description
1 polymer ?
#
loop_
_entity_poly.entity_id
_entity_poly.type
_entity_poly.pdbx_seq_one_letter_code
_entity_poly.pdbx_strand_id
1 'polypeptide(L)'
;MKTLLENDFVRHFGKQVGAVPLPIRQVSGTSRLFDPVACRQCLDFFRLHCPHETFVMNSMDAVNVVDYESYIDELQLEEEKCDMMLFDADKVALVDFTCTMEYYLGVHRVNGVPCQGKRMKSRSQLARSIERLCAVPTLAAHIGGMVQRDAVLAYRVKDEDLFRSVPMEIEKTEQVWQELARQRESRKLTMPMSDGFVFKMERYPNVYQW
;
A
#
# COMPACT_ATOMS: atom_id res chain seq x y z
N MET A 1 1.69 15.37 13.15
CA MET A 1 1.26 14.90 11.83
C MET A 1 -0.18 15.32 11.48
N LYS A 2 -1.23 14.95 12.26
CA LYS A 2 -2.64 15.26 11.93
C LYS A 2 -2.86 16.74 11.60
N THR A 3 -2.48 17.65 12.49
CA THR A 3 -2.64 19.10 12.29
C THR A 3 -1.91 19.63 11.06
N LEU A 4 -0.74 19.05 10.72
CA LEU A 4 0.02 19.43 9.53
C LEU A 4 -0.70 19.00 8.25
N LEU A 5 -1.34 17.83 8.25
CA LEU A 5 -2.17 17.36 7.13
C LEU A 5 -3.41 18.25 6.98
N GLU A 6 -4.13 18.53 8.05
CA GLU A 6 -5.37 19.31 8.02
C GLU A 6 -5.16 20.80 7.66
N ASN A 7 -3.99 21.35 7.94
CA ASN A 7 -3.73 22.78 7.73
C ASN A 7 -2.66 23.05 6.65
N ASP A 8 -1.42 22.61 6.88
CA ASP A 8 -0.30 23.01 6.03
C ASP A 8 -0.35 22.32 4.67
N PHE A 9 -0.73 21.04 4.65
CA PHE A 9 -0.91 20.28 3.42
C PHE A 9 -2.06 20.86 2.60
N VAL A 10 -3.23 21.08 3.21
CA VAL A 10 -4.39 21.70 2.55
C VAL A 10 -4.04 23.07 2.01
N ARG A 11 -3.35 23.92 2.80
CA ARG A 11 -2.92 25.24 2.36
C ARG A 11 -1.95 25.20 1.18
N HIS A 12 -1.03 24.22 1.16
CA HIS A 12 -0.03 24.09 0.11
C HIS A 12 -0.65 23.65 -1.23
N PHE A 13 -1.53 22.66 -1.19
CA PHE A 13 -2.17 22.12 -2.38
C PHE A 13 -3.60 22.61 -2.60
N GLY A 14 -4.18 23.23 -1.58
CA GLY A 14 -5.60 23.55 -1.54
C GLY A 14 -6.02 24.54 -2.59
N LYS A 15 -6.87 24.10 -3.48
CA LYS A 15 -7.70 24.93 -4.33
C LYS A 15 -9.01 25.33 -3.61
N GLN A 16 -9.21 24.91 -2.37
CA GLN A 16 -10.48 25.04 -1.65
C GLN A 16 -10.40 26.04 -0.50
N VAL A 17 -11.45 26.82 -0.42
CA VAL A 17 -11.79 27.65 0.73
C VAL A 17 -12.64 26.79 1.67
N GLY A 18 -11.99 26.00 2.53
CA GLY A 18 -12.67 25.16 3.51
C GLY A 18 -11.75 24.05 4.05
N ALA A 19 -11.95 23.68 5.31
CA ALA A 19 -11.23 22.56 5.90
C ALA A 19 -11.77 21.24 5.34
N VAL A 20 -10.92 20.47 4.67
CA VAL A 20 -11.22 19.09 4.27
C VAL A 20 -10.95 18.22 5.50
N PRO A 21 -11.97 17.53 6.03
CA PRO A 21 -11.77 16.68 7.19
C PRO A 21 -10.86 15.50 6.83
N LEU A 22 -9.82 15.29 7.62
CA LEU A 22 -8.93 14.14 7.43
C LEU A 22 -9.68 12.85 7.82
N PRO A 23 -9.85 11.87 6.92
CA PRO A 23 -10.51 10.60 7.21
C PRO A 23 -9.57 9.71 8.04
N ILE A 24 -9.54 9.96 9.35
CA ILE A 24 -8.61 9.37 10.31
C ILE A 24 -9.34 8.54 11.36
N ARG A 25 -8.78 7.38 11.67
CA ARG A 25 -9.16 6.55 12.83
C ARG A 25 -7.92 6.10 13.58
N GLN A 26 -8.11 5.66 14.82
CA GLN A 26 -7.04 5.04 15.62
C GLN A 26 -7.27 3.56 15.77
N VAL A 27 -6.19 2.79 15.74
CA VAL A 27 -6.16 1.34 15.95
C VAL A 27 -5.03 0.97 16.90
N SER A 28 -5.19 -0.13 17.64
CA SER A 28 -4.16 -0.72 18.48
C SER A 28 -4.32 -2.24 18.53
N GLY A 29 -3.31 -2.95 19.01
CA GLY A 29 -3.30 -4.42 18.99
C GLY A 29 -3.21 -4.95 17.55
N THR A 30 -3.73 -6.16 17.35
CA THR A 30 -3.79 -6.76 16.01
C THR A 30 -4.96 -6.18 15.23
N SER A 31 -4.64 -5.46 14.18
CA SER A 31 -5.60 -4.79 13.30
C SER A 31 -5.47 -5.29 11.87
N ARG A 32 -6.62 -5.44 11.22
CA ARG A 32 -6.72 -5.86 9.81
C ARG A 32 -7.15 -4.69 8.97
N LEU A 33 -6.37 -4.40 7.95
CA LEU A 33 -6.59 -3.27 7.04
C LEU A 33 -6.83 -3.77 5.62
N PHE A 34 -7.61 -3.02 4.88
CA PHE A 34 -8.02 -3.35 3.52
C PHE A 34 -8.23 -2.06 2.73
N ASP A 35 -8.16 -2.19 1.41
CA ASP A 35 -8.50 -1.10 0.50
C ASP A 35 -9.98 -0.72 0.65
N PRO A 36 -10.30 0.50 1.13
CA PRO A 36 -11.68 0.93 1.37
C PRO A 36 -12.51 0.98 0.08
N VAL A 37 -11.90 1.32 -1.04
CA VAL A 37 -12.57 1.46 -2.34
C VAL A 37 -12.91 0.08 -2.90
N ALA A 38 -11.96 -0.85 -2.91
CA ALA A 38 -12.18 -2.22 -3.36
C ALA A 38 -13.20 -2.96 -2.47
N CYS A 39 -13.25 -2.62 -1.18
CA CYS A 39 -14.09 -3.30 -0.21
C CYS A 39 -15.52 -2.80 -0.15
N ARG A 40 -15.88 -1.69 -0.78
CA ARG A 40 -17.28 -1.18 -0.78
C ARG A 40 -18.29 -2.22 -1.27
N GLN A 41 -17.91 -3.04 -2.25
CA GLN A 41 -18.76 -4.10 -2.79
C GLN A 41 -18.78 -5.37 -1.93
N CYS A 42 -17.78 -5.59 -1.08
CA CYS A 42 -17.65 -6.77 -0.24
C CYS A 42 -18.44 -6.70 1.07
N LEU A 43 -18.70 -5.52 1.59
CA LEU A 43 -19.43 -5.31 2.85
C LEU A 43 -20.85 -5.90 2.80
N ASP A 44 -21.44 -6.01 1.61
CA ASP A 44 -22.77 -6.56 1.42
C ASP A 44 -22.80 -8.09 1.29
N PHE A 45 -21.72 -8.73 0.85
CA PHE A 45 -21.69 -10.16 0.52
C PHE A 45 -20.86 -11.04 1.47
N PHE A 46 -19.82 -10.52 2.13
CA PHE A 46 -18.85 -11.33 2.88
C PHE A 46 -18.64 -10.84 4.32
N ARG A 47 -19.61 -11.11 5.18
CA ARG A 47 -19.57 -10.65 6.59
C ARG A 47 -18.47 -11.25 7.46
N LEU A 48 -17.78 -12.31 7.04
CA LEU A 48 -16.81 -13.04 7.88
C LEU A 48 -15.36 -13.04 7.36
N HIS A 49 -15.13 -12.96 6.03
CA HIS A 49 -13.80 -12.93 5.44
C HIS A 49 -13.82 -12.04 4.20
N CYS A 50 -13.37 -10.80 4.35
CA CYS A 50 -13.23 -9.92 3.22
C CYS A 50 -12.05 -10.37 2.33
N PRO A 51 -12.28 -10.73 1.04
CA PRO A 51 -11.19 -11.13 0.14
C PRO A 51 -10.21 -9.99 -0.17
N HIS A 52 -10.57 -8.76 0.17
CA HIS A 52 -9.72 -7.56 -0.01
C HIS A 52 -8.91 -7.22 1.23
N GLU A 53 -9.04 -7.96 2.32
CA GLU A 53 -8.15 -7.85 3.48
C GLU A 53 -6.75 -8.28 3.06
N THR A 54 -5.82 -7.32 3.06
CA THR A 54 -4.49 -7.52 2.49
C THR A 54 -3.37 -7.22 3.47
N PHE A 55 -3.66 -6.61 4.62
CA PHE A 55 -2.66 -6.19 5.57
C PHE A 55 -3.08 -6.47 7.01
N VAL A 56 -2.23 -7.16 7.73
CA VAL A 56 -2.36 -7.38 9.17
C VAL A 56 -1.25 -6.64 9.87
N MET A 57 -1.61 -5.77 10.81
CA MET A 57 -0.66 -4.99 11.60
C MET A 57 -0.82 -5.32 13.08
N ASN A 58 0.28 -5.33 13.82
CA ASN A 58 0.26 -5.40 15.28
C ASN A 58 1.02 -4.22 15.86
N SER A 59 0.39 -3.52 16.81
CA SER A 59 0.98 -2.39 17.54
C SER A 59 0.60 -2.43 19.01
N MET A 60 1.55 -2.14 19.88
CA MET A 60 1.26 -1.97 21.31
C MET A 60 0.58 -0.63 21.60
N ASP A 61 0.93 0.40 20.86
CA ASP A 61 0.40 1.76 21.01
C ASP A 61 -0.66 2.08 19.96
N ALA A 62 -1.38 3.19 20.18
CA ALA A 62 -2.38 3.67 19.25
C ALA A 62 -1.73 4.25 17.99
N VAL A 63 -2.09 3.72 16.82
CA VAL A 63 -1.64 4.14 15.50
C VAL A 63 -2.78 4.87 14.80
N ASN A 64 -2.48 6.03 14.23
CA ASN A 64 -3.42 6.75 13.40
C ASN A 64 -3.42 6.15 12.00
N VAL A 65 -4.61 5.85 11.49
CA VAL A 65 -4.85 5.28 10.15
C VAL A 65 -5.66 6.29 9.36
N VAL A 66 -5.11 6.76 8.26
CA VAL A 66 -5.73 7.70 7.34
C VAL A 66 -6.05 7.00 6.01
N ASP A 67 -7.29 7.10 5.55
CA ASP A 67 -7.66 6.80 4.18
C ASP A 67 -7.08 7.91 3.28
N TYR A 68 -5.83 7.67 2.83
CA TYR A 68 -5.06 8.68 2.12
C TYR A 68 -5.56 8.90 0.70
N GLU A 69 -6.03 7.83 0.04
CA GLU A 69 -6.62 7.93 -1.29
C GLU A 69 -7.84 8.85 -1.28
N SER A 70 -8.81 8.58 -0.40
CA SER A 70 -10.02 9.41 -0.28
C SER A 70 -9.68 10.86 0.09
N TYR A 71 -8.70 11.08 0.97
CA TYR A 71 -8.25 12.41 1.33
C TYR A 71 -7.69 13.20 0.15
N ILE A 72 -6.85 12.58 -0.67
CA ILE A 72 -6.28 13.20 -1.87
C ILE A 72 -7.35 13.47 -2.92
N ASP A 73 -8.35 12.57 -3.05
CA ASP A 73 -9.47 12.76 -3.98
C ASP A 73 -10.36 13.93 -3.58
N GLU A 74 -10.64 14.09 -2.29
CA GLU A 74 -11.40 15.24 -1.78
C GLU A 74 -10.67 16.58 -2.04
N LEU A 75 -9.34 16.56 -2.02
CA LEU A 75 -8.51 17.73 -2.41
C LEU A 75 -8.40 17.91 -3.93
N GLN A 76 -9.02 17.03 -4.73
CA GLN A 76 -8.99 17.07 -6.20
C GLN A 76 -7.57 17.04 -6.78
N LEU A 77 -6.68 16.27 -6.16
CA LEU A 77 -5.33 16.04 -6.62
C LEU A 77 -5.29 14.73 -7.44
N GLU A 78 -5.34 14.86 -8.78
CA GLU A 78 -5.55 13.75 -9.74
C GLU A 78 -4.33 12.83 -9.98
N GLU A 79 -3.27 12.92 -9.20
CA GLU A 79 -2.06 12.14 -9.42
C GLU A 79 -2.11 10.75 -8.76
N GLU A 80 -1.19 9.86 -9.19
CA GLU A 80 -0.96 8.57 -8.53
C GLU A 80 -0.74 8.74 -7.03
N LYS A 81 -1.37 7.90 -6.24
CA LYS A 81 -1.37 7.95 -4.76
C LYS A 81 -1.44 6.54 -4.18
N CYS A 82 -0.96 6.39 -2.97
CA CYS A 82 -1.17 5.17 -2.17
C CYS A 82 -2.55 5.19 -1.51
N ASP A 83 -2.99 4.04 -1.05
CA ASP A 83 -4.33 3.88 -0.48
C ASP A 83 -4.42 4.42 0.94
N MET A 84 -3.39 4.17 1.76
CA MET A 84 -3.47 4.43 3.20
C MET A 84 -2.17 5.01 3.75
N MET A 85 -2.30 5.83 4.80
CA MET A 85 -1.18 6.33 5.58
C MET A 85 -1.37 5.97 7.05
N LEU A 86 -0.33 5.42 7.64
CA LEU A 86 -0.26 5.08 9.07
C LEU A 86 0.76 5.98 9.74
N PHE A 87 0.49 6.45 10.95
CA PHE A 87 1.49 7.21 11.72
C PHE A 87 1.21 7.23 13.23
N ASP A 88 2.27 7.35 13.99
CA ASP A 88 2.27 7.72 15.41
C ASP A 88 3.22 8.91 15.65
N ALA A 89 3.84 8.98 16.83
CA ALA A 89 4.81 10.04 17.17
C ALA A 89 6.14 9.87 16.43
N ASP A 90 6.59 8.63 16.22
CA ASP A 90 7.95 8.30 15.81
C ASP A 90 8.02 7.61 14.44
N LYS A 91 6.88 7.14 13.91
CA LYS A 91 6.83 6.31 12.72
C LYS A 91 5.77 6.78 11.74
N VAL A 92 6.07 6.59 10.46
CA VAL A 92 5.13 6.76 9.36
C VAL A 92 5.26 5.61 8.36
N ALA A 93 4.14 5.09 7.88
CA ALA A 93 4.10 4.15 6.78
C ALA A 93 3.04 4.59 5.76
N LEU A 94 3.42 4.59 4.49
CA LEU A 94 2.49 4.68 3.36
C LEU A 94 2.23 3.27 2.86
N VAL A 95 0.97 2.92 2.66
CA VAL A 95 0.57 1.57 2.30
C VAL A 95 -0.25 1.59 1.02
N ASP A 96 0.13 0.73 0.10
CA ASP A 96 -0.60 0.46 -1.14
C ASP A 96 -1.07 -1.01 -1.12
N PHE A 97 -2.36 -1.23 -1.35
CA PHE A 97 -2.97 -2.54 -1.26
C PHE A 97 -3.11 -3.19 -2.63
N THR A 98 -2.86 -4.49 -2.71
CA THR A 98 -3.16 -5.24 -3.92
C THR A 98 -3.59 -6.67 -3.64
N CYS A 99 -4.67 -7.08 -4.29
CA CYS A 99 -5.11 -8.46 -4.33
C CYS A 99 -4.94 -8.96 -5.76
N THR A 100 -3.92 -9.80 -6.01
CA THR A 100 -3.55 -10.19 -7.36
C THR A 100 -2.98 -11.60 -7.40
N MET A 101 -2.87 -12.18 -8.58
CA MET A 101 -2.11 -13.42 -8.77
C MET A 101 -0.62 -13.13 -8.69
N GLU A 102 0.15 -14.10 -8.20
CA GLU A 102 1.59 -13.97 -8.02
C GLU A 102 2.32 -13.58 -9.31
N TYR A 103 1.89 -14.12 -10.44
CA TYR A 103 2.40 -13.80 -11.77
C TYR A 103 2.37 -12.29 -12.08
N TYR A 104 1.33 -11.57 -11.63
CA TYR A 104 1.19 -10.14 -11.92
C TYR A 104 1.94 -9.22 -10.96
N LEU A 105 2.61 -9.75 -9.93
CA LEU A 105 3.46 -8.94 -9.05
C LEU A 105 4.71 -8.42 -9.76
N GLY A 106 5.34 -9.26 -10.59
CA GLY A 106 6.50 -8.90 -11.41
C GLY A 106 6.13 -8.41 -12.81
N VAL A 107 7.14 -8.08 -13.61
CA VAL A 107 6.96 -7.82 -15.03
C VAL A 107 6.42 -9.08 -15.70
N HIS A 108 5.36 -8.94 -16.47
CA HIS A 108 4.69 -10.03 -17.17
C HIS A 108 4.36 -9.62 -18.61
N ARG A 109 3.86 -10.55 -19.42
CA ARG A 109 3.46 -10.26 -20.79
C ARG A 109 1.97 -10.48 -20.97
N VAL A 110 1.32 -9.53 -21.65
CA VAL A 110 -0.07 -9.65 -22.10
C VAL A 110 -0.06 -9.56 -23.62
N ASN A 111 -0.52 -10.62 -24.29
CA ASN A 111 -0.49 -10.72 -25.76
C ASN A 111 0.92 -10.46 -26.35
N GLY A 112 1.98 -10.94 -25.71
CA GLY A 112 3.37 -10.73 -26.11
C GLY A 112 3.98 -9.38 -25.74
N VAL A 113 3.19 -8.42 -25.26
CA VAL A 113 3.66 -7.08 -24.87
C VAL A 113 4.09 -7.10 -23.39
N PRO A 114 5.30 -6.60 -23.06
CA PRO A 114 5.72 -6.47 -21.65
C PRO A 114 4.82 -5.48 -20.91
N CYS A 115 4.31 -5.91 -19.77
CA CYS A 115 3.50 -5.10 -18.87
C CYS A 115 4.21 -4.92 -17.54
N GLN A 116 4.11 -3.72 -16.99
CA GLN A 116 4.62 -3.40 -15.67
C GLN A 116 3.83 -4.16 -14.60
N GLY A 117 4.56 -4.86 -13.70
CA GLY A 117 3.92 -5.59 -12.60
C GLY A 117 3.43 -4.69 -11.47
N LYS A 118 2.56 -5.26 -10.65
CA LYS A 118 1.95 -4.56 -9.51
C LYS A 118 2.99 -3.95 -8.55
N ARG A 119 4.11 -4.64 -8.33
CA ARG A 119 5.21 -4.14 -7.49
C ARG A 119 5.77 -2.80 -7.97
N MET A 120 5.99 -2.67 -9.28
CA MET A 120 6.53 -1.43 -9.85
C MET A 120 5.49 -0.31 -9.83
N LYS A 121 4.22 -0.64 -10.14
CA LYS A 121 3.12 0.32 -10.06
C LYS A 121 2.96 0.85 -8.64
N SER A 122 2.87 -0.03 -7.66
CA SER A 122 2.77 0.33 -6.25
C SER A 122 3.93 1.21 -5.79
N ARG A 123 5.17 0.85 -6.19
CA ARG A 123 6.34 1.67 -5.88
C ARG A 123 6.25 3.08 -6.48
N SER A 124 5.70 3.23 -7.68
CA SER A 124 5.46 4.55 -8.29
C SER A 124 4.42 5.34 -7.48
N GLN A 125 3.30 4.74 -7.11
CA GLN A 125 2.24 5.37 -6.32
C GLN A 125 2.77 5.82 -4.95
N LEU A 126 3.54 4.96 -4.28
CA LEU A 126 4.19 5.28 -3.00
C LEU A 126 5.20 6.41 -3.15
N ALA A 127 6.04 6.40 -4.20
CA ALA A 127 7.00 7.45 -4.47
C ALA A 127 6.32 8.81 -4.68
N ARG A 128 5.24 8.84 -5.48
CA ARG A 128 4.45 10.06 -5.69
C ARG A 128 3.80 10.58 -4.41
N SER A 129 3.34 9.68 -3.56
CA SER A 129 2.78 10.06 -2.25
C SER A 129 3.84 10.65 -1.32
N ILE A 130 5.06 10.08 -1.30
CA ILE A 130 6.20 10.62 -0.55
C ILE A 130 6.57 12.02 -1.07
N GLU A 131 6.76 12.17 -2.39
CA GLU A 131 7.08 13.45 -3.02
C GLU A 131 6.05 14.52 -2.65
N ARG A 132 4.76 14.19 -2.68
CA ARG A 132 3.67 15.10 -2.34
C ARG A 132 3.71 15.53 -0.86
N LEU A 133 3.91 14.59 0.06
CA LEU A 133 4.03 14.91 1.49
C LEU A 133 5.26 15.77 1.77
N CYS A 134 6.39 15.43 1.16
CA CYS A 134 7.66 16.13 1.36
C CYS A 134 7.76 17.45 0.57
N ALA A 135 6.85 17.73 -0.36
CA ALA A 135 6.72 19.05 -0.97
C ALA A 135 6.25 20.13 0.00
N VAL A 136 5.61 19.75 1.11
CA VAL A 136 5.19 20.63 2.18
C VAL A 136 6.31 20.74 3.22
N PRO A 137 6.99 21.91 3.39
CA PRO A 137 8.21 22.00 4.20
C PRO A 137 8.03 21.57 5.65
N THR A 138 6.89 21.89 6.26
CA THR A 138 6.59 21.51 7.65
C THR A 138 6.36 20.01 7.82
N LEU A 139 5.72 19.37 6.83
CA LEU A 139 5.58 17.92 6.81
C LEU A 139 6.91 17.23 6.53
N ALA A 140 7.70 17.71 5.57
CA ALA A 140 9.02 17.19 5.27
C ALA A 140 9.93 17.20 6.52
N ALA A 141 9.96 18.32 7.26
CA ALA A 141 10.71 18.44 8.50
C ALA A 141 10.21 17.46 9.58
N HIS A 142 8.90 17.33 9.73
CA HIS A 142 8.29 16.42 10.71
C HIS A 142 8.57 14.94 10.37
N ILE A 143 8.36 14.55 9.12
CA ILE A 143 8.65 13.20 8.62
C ILE A 143 10.15 12.90 8.71
N GLY A 144 11.00 13.88 8.38
CA GLY A 144 12.46 13.77 8.49
C GLY A 144 12.95 13.46 9.91
N GLY A 145 12.22 13.91 10.94
CA GLY A 145 12.50 13.63 12.34
C GLY A 145 12.01 12.26 12.83
N MET A 146 11.20 11.54 12.05
CA MET A 146 10.69 10.24 12.45
C MET A 146 11.77 9.16 12.40
N VAL A 147 11.71 8.23 13.36
CA VAL A 147 12.66 7.11 13.50
C VAL A 147 12.50 6.10 12.38
N GLN A 148 11.25 5.83 11.97
CA GLN A 148 10.93 4.84 10.96
C GLN A 148 10.00 5.43 9.89
N ARG A 149 10.36 5.21 8.61
CA ARG A 149 9.63 5.66 7.44
C ARG A 149 9.53 4.52 6.45
N ASP A 150 8.35 3.93 6.34
CA ASP A 150 8.11 2.76 5.50
C ASP A 150 7.18 3.08 4.32
N ALA A 151 7.47 2.49 3.18
CA ALA A 151 6.62 2.47 2.00
C ALA A 151 6.26 1.00 1.72
N VAL A 152 5.04 0.60 2.00
CA VAL A 152 4.64 -0.80 2.08
C VAL A 152 3.72 -1.17 0.93
N LEU A 153 4.11 -2.17 0.13
CA LEU A 153 3.16 -2.89 -0.71
C LEU A 153 2.59 -4.04 0.13
N ALA A 154 1.36 -3.88 0.57
CA ALA A 154 0.59 -4.92 1.22
C ALA A 154 -0.17 -5.74 0.16
N TYR A 155 0.11 -7.05 0.07
CA TYR A 155 -0.47 -7.84 -1.00
C TYR A 155 -1.02 -9.17 -0.52
N ARG A 156 -2.13 -9.57 -1.15
CA ARG A 156 -2.73 -10.90 -1.03
C ARG A 156 -2.69 -11.60 -2.37
N VAL A 157 -2.19 -12.83 -2.37
CA VAL A 157 -2.22 -13.67 -3.58
C VAL A 157 -3.60 -14.34 -3.64
N LYS A 158 -4.29 -14.18 -4.76
CA LYS A 158 -5.52 -14.94 -5.05
C LYS A 158 -5.19 -16.41 -5.13
N ASP A 159 -5.99 -17.24 -4.47
CA ASP A 159 -5.75 -18.67 -4.29
C ASP A 159 -5.32 -19.37 -5.57
N GLU A 160 -4.19 -20.07 -5.46
CA GLU A 160 -3.61 -20.90 -6.53
C GLU A 160 -4.54 -22.06 -6.91
N ASP A 161 -5.54 -22.38 -6.09
CA ASP A 161 -6.45 -23.51 -6.30
C ASP A 161 -7.34 -23.36 -7.54
N LEU A 162 -7.62 -22.13 -7.98
CA LEU A 162 -8.32 -21.89 -9.25
C LEU A 162 -7.47 -22.26 -10.48
N PHE A 163 -6.14 -22.36 -10.35
CA PHE A 163 -5.23 -22.71 -11.45
C PHE A 163 -4.93 -24.20 -11.55
N ARG A 164 -5.14 -24.97 -10.48
CA ARG A 164 -4.95 -26.43 -10.51
C ARG A 164 -5.95 -27.16 -11.41
N SER A 165 -7.03 -26.49 -11.81
CA SER A 165 -8.04 -27.06 -12.71
C SER A 165 -7.73 -26.86 -14.20
N VAL A 166 -6.68 -26.10 -14.56
CA VAL A 166 -6.28 -25.91 -15.95
C VAL A 166 -5.12 -26.86 -16.27
N PRO A 167 -5.25 -27.82 -17.22
CA PRO A 167 -4.13 -28.68 -17.62
C PRO A 167 -3.08 -27.82 -18.32
N MET A 168 -2.04 -27.42 -17.59
CA MET A 168 -0.85 -26.81 -18.20
C MET A 168 0.13 -27.93 -18.56
N GLU A 169 0.69 -27.88 -19.77
CA GLU A 169 1.77 -28.76 -20.18
C GLU A 169 2.93 -28.69 -19.18
N ILE A 170 3.41 -29.84 -18.75
CA ILE A 170 4.34 -30.02 -17.61
C ILE A 170 5.62 -29.16 -17.75
N GLU A 171 6.16 -29.01 -18.96
CA GLU A 171 7.38 -28.21 -19.21
C GLU A 171 7.20 -26.69 -18.93
N LYS A 172 6.02 -26.14 -19.20
CA LYS A 172 5.73 -24.74 -18.87
C LYS A 172 5.56 -24.53 -17.38
N THR A 173 5.12 -25.56 -16.67
CA THR A 173 4.91 -25.54 -15.22
C THR A 173 6.24 -25.37 -14.48
N GLU A 174 7.29 -26.07 -14.89
CA GLU A 174 8.61 -26.06 -14.22
C GLU A 174 9.31 -24.70 -14.38
N GLN A 175 9.24 -24.08 -15.57
CA GLN A 175 9.75 -22.74 -15.81
C GLN A 175 9.01 -21.68 -14.99
N VAL A 176 7.69 -21.80 -14.86
CA VAL A 176 6.87 -20.92 -14.01
C VAL A 176 7.24 -21.07 -12.54
N TRP A 177 7.44 -22.30 -12.06
CA TRP A 177 7.87 -22.53 -10.67
C TRP A 177 9.28 -22.00 -10.38
N GLN A 178 10.21 -22.14 -11.30
CA GLN A 178 11.57 -21.58 -11.15
C GLN A 178 11.54 -20.04 -11.14
N GLU A 179 10.72 -19.40 -11.97
CA GLU A 179 10.54 -17.95 -11.97
C GLU A 179 9.84 -17.47 -10.70
N LEU A 180 8.85 -18.20 -10.21
CA LEU A 180 8.19 -17.93 -8.93
C LEU A 180 9.17 -18.07 -7.75
N ALA A 181 10.07 -19.06 -7.78
CA ALA A 181 11.10 -19.23 -6.76
C ALA A 181 12.09 -18.05 -6.75
N ARG A 182 12.58 -17.62 -7.92
CA ARG A 182 13.43 -16.42 -8.06
C ARG A 182 12.74 -15.16 -7.60
N GLN A 183 11.46 -15.00 -7.89
CA GLN A 183 10.66 -13.87 -7.43
C GLN A 183 10.43 -13.91 -5.91
N ARG A 184 10.32 -15.09 -5.29
CA ARG A 184 10.24 -15.24 -3.82
C ARG A 184 11.52 -14.77 -3.13
N GLU A 185 12.69 -15.05 -3.68
CA GLU A 185 13.97 -14.55 -3.14
C GLU A 185 14.11 -13.04 -3.30
N SER A 186 13.67 -12.47 -4.43
CA SER A 186 13.71 -11.03 -4.67
C SER A 186 12.75 -10.20 -3.80
N ARG A 187 11.78 -10.84 -3.14
CA ARG A 187 10.74 -10.19 -2.30
C ARG A 187 11.21 -9.79 -0.91
N LYS A 188 12.32 -10.33 -0.44
CA LYS A 188 12.91 -9.96 0.86
C LYS A 188 13.75 -8.67 0.79
N LEU A 189 13.90 -8.09 -0.40
CA LEU A 189 14.71 -6.90 -0.57
C LEU A 189 13.96 -5.65 -0.11
N THR A 190 14.37 -5.12 1.01
CA THR A 190 14.10 -3.73 1.36
C THR A 190 14.86 -2.83 0.39
N MET A 191 14.17 -1.87 -0.20
CA MET A 191 14.77 -0.96 -1.18
C MET A 191 14.64 0.48 -0.69
N PRO A 192 15.72 1.27 -0.71
CA PRO A 192 15.63 2.67 -0.35
C PRO A 192 14.73 3.43 -1.32
N MET A 193 14.02 4.43 -0.81
CA MET A 193 13.24 5.41 -1.54
C MET A 193 13.69 6.83 -1.16
N SER A 194 13.06 7.86 -1.73
CA SER A 194 13.35 9.25 -1.36
C SER A 194 13.02 9.52 0.12
N ASP A 195 13.59 10.60 0.66
CA ASP A 195 13.30 11.14 1.98
C ASP A 195 13.45 10.13 3.14
N GLY A 196 14.33 9.14 2.94
CA GLY A 196 14.65 8.12 3.93
C GLY A 196 13.56 7.06 4.12
N PHE A 197 12.57 7.00 3.24
CA PHE A 197 11.64 5.89 3.21
C PHE A 197 12.29 4.60 2.72
N VAL A 198 11.79 3.47 3.23
CA VAL A 198 12.23 2.13 2.84
C VAL A 198 11.05 1.36 2.27
N PHE A 199 11.17 0.93 1.01
CA PHE A 199 10.15 0.10 0.39
C PHE A 199 10.21 -1.32 0.95
N LYS A 200 9.05 -1.83 1.36
CA LYS A 200 8.84 -3.18 1.89
C LYS A 200 7.67 -3.86 1.19
N MET A 201 7.69 -5.18 1.18
CA MET A 201 6.57 -5.99 0.69
C MET A 201 6.07 -6.89 1.81
N GLU A 202 4.79 -6.76 2.14
CA GLU A 202 4.13 -7.55 3.18
C GLU A 202 3.04 -8.44 2.57
N ARG A 203 3.24 -9.74 2.66
CA ARG A 203 2.28 -10.73 2.14
C ARG A 203 1.28 -11.11 3.21
N TYR A 204 -0.02 -10.96 2.91
CA TYR A 204 -1.07 -11.50 3.77
C TYR A 204 -0.95 -13.04 3.90
N PRO A 205 -1.10 -13.64 5.08
CA PRO A 205 -1.48 -13.04 6.37
C PRO A 205 -0.31 -12.68 7.30
N ASN A 206 0.88 -12.41 6.79
CA ASN A 206 2.00 -12.00 7.64
C ASN A 206 1.64 -10.75 8.43
N VAL A 207 2.17 -10.66 9.64
CA VAL A 207 1.90 -9.56 10.56
C VAL A 207 3.01 -8.53 10.48
N TYR A 208 2.68 -7.35 9.99
CA TYR A 208 3.57 -6.20 10.03
C TYR A 208 3.71 -5.69 11.47
N GLN A 209 4.92 -5.60 11.96
CA GLN A 209 5.19 -5.10 13.30
C GLN A 209 5.40 -3.58 13.25
N TRP A 210 4.49 -2.88 13.91
CA TRP A 210 4.53 -1.44 14.03
C TRP A 210 5.54 -0.99 15.07
#